data_0fd4d6548e3d4b5dbc2640ddaa4913f5
#
_entry.id   0fd4d6548e3d4b5dbc2640ddaa4913f5
#
_cell.length_a   1.000
_cell.length_b   1.000
_cell.length_c   1.000
_cell.angle_alpha   90.00
_cell.angle_beta   90.00
_cell.angle_gamma   90.00
#
_symmetry.space_group_name_H-M   'P 1'
#
loop_
_entity.id
_entity.type
_entity.pdbx_description
1 polymer ?
#
loop_
_entity_poly.entity_id
_entity_poly.type
_entity_poly.pdbx_seq_one_letter_code
_entity_poly.pdbx_strand_id
1 'polypeptide(L)'
;MENHVFAVWDFMSIIKSLQKRLTCVEVPWIPTGMGSTTRLVNEIILEEESDKDMYGEFVSHFEMYCHAMNQAGQTQKVLINFY
;
A
#
# COMPACT_ATOMS: atom_id res chain seq x y z
N MET A 1 16.41 -7.88 3.77
CA MET A 1 14.96 -8.12 3.85
C MET A 1 14.22 -7.03 4.60
N GLU A 2 14.75 -6.58 5.72
CA GLU A 2 14.14 -5.50 6.50
C GLU A 2 14.01 -4.22 5.67
N ASN A 3 15.01 -3.91 4.86
CA ASN A 3 14.98 -2.73 4.00
C ASN A 3 13.85 -2.78 2.97
N HIS A 4 13.49 -3.98 2.50
CA HIS A 4 12.39 -4.14 1.55
C HIS A 4 11.04 -3.84 2.18
N VAL A 5 10.85 -4.21 3.44
CA VAL A 5 9.61 -3.89 4.15
C VAL A 5 9.42 -2.39 4.28
N PHE A 6 10.49 -1.68 4.67
CA PHE A 6 10.41 -0.23 4.79
C PHE A 6 10.22 0.46 3.44
N ALA A 7 10.84 -0.09 2.39
CA ALA A 7 10.65 0.44 1.04
C ALA A 7 9.20 0.28 0.58
N VAL A 8 8.57 -0.85 0.87
CA VAL A 8 7.17 -1.09 0.54
C VAL A 8 6.27 -0.12 1.32
N TRP A 9 6.56 0.06 2.61
CA TRP A 9 5.81 0.99 3.45
C TRP A 9 5.95 2.43 2.95
N ASP A 10 7.17 2.84 2.61
CA ASP A 10 7.44 4.17 2.06
C ASP A 10 6.71 4.38 0.74
N PHE A 11 6.72 3.36 -0.12
CA PHE A 11 6.00 3.45 -1.39
C PHE A 11 4.50 3.65 -1.18
N MET A 12 3.92 2.91 -0.23
CA MET A 12 2.50 3.09 0.11
C MET A 12 2.23 4.52 0.55
N SER A 13 3.11 5.08 1.37
CA SER A 13 2.95 6.46 1.85
C SER A 13 3.03 7.46 0.70
N ILE A 14 3.96 7.23 -0.23
CA ILE A 14 4.11 8.09 -1.41
C ILE A 14 2.87 8.00 -2.30
N ILE A 15 2.39 6.79 -2.60
CA ILE A 15 1.25 6.63 -3.48
C ILE A 15 -0.03 7.18 -2.85
N LYS A 16 -0.18 7.06 -1.53
CA LYS A 16 -1.30 7.69 -0.82
C LYS A 16 -1.22 9.21 -0.87
N SER A 17 -0.02 9.78 -0.79
CA SER A 17 0.18 11.21 -0.95
C SER A 17 -0.23 11.66 -2.35
N LEU A 18 0.13 10.89 -3.37
CA LEU A 18 -0.29 11.18 -4.74
C LEU A 18 -1.80 11.05 -4.91
N GLN A 19 -2.42 10.06 -4.26
CA GLN A 19 -3.87 9.91 -4.28
C GLN A 19 -4.56 11.17 -3.75
N LYS A 20 -4.07 11.70 -2.65
CA LYS A 20 -4.64 12.92 -2.06
C LYS A 20 -4.51 14.14 -2.95
N ARG A 21 -3.43 14.21 -3.75
CA ARG A 21 -3.16 15.36 -4.63
C ARG A 21 -3.82 15.23 -6.00
N LEU A 22 -3.85 14.03 -6.55
CA LEU A 22 -4.25 13.81 -7.94
C LEU A 22 -5.66 13.25 -8.09
N THR A 23 -6.26 12.82 -6.97
CA THR A 23 -7.65 12.35 -6.95
C THR A 23 -8.38 13.08 -5.84
N CYS A 24 -9.67 12.84 -5.70
CA CYS A 24 -10.43 13.42 -4.60
C CYS A 24 -10.75 12.35 -3.57
N VAL A 25 -10.23 12.52 -2.36
CA VAL A 25 -10.54 11.65 -1.20
C VAL A 25 -11.36 12.40 -0.16
N GLU A 26 -11.81 13.62 -0.49
CA GLU A 26 -12.57 14.46 0.41
C GLU A 26 -14.06 14.15 0.35
N VAL A 27 -14.76 14.55 1.41
CA VAL A 27 -16.21 14.44 1.51
C VAL A 27 -16.76 15.84 1.72
N PRO A 28 -17.70 16.32 0.88
CA PRO A 28 -18.30 15.63 -0.27
C PRO A 28 -17.32 15.48 -1.44
N TRP A 29 -17.51 14.41 -2.21
CA TRP A 29 -16.62 14.08 -3.32
C TRP A 29 -16.86 15.00 -4.52
N ILE A 30 -15.78 15.43 -5.15
CA ILE A 30 -15.83 16.26 -6.37
C ILE A 30 -14.84 15.65 -7.36
N PRO A 31 -15.25 15.42 -8.64
CA PRO A 31 -14.31 14.89 -9.62
C PRO A 31 -13.21 15.88 -9.97
N THR A 32 -11.99 15.37 -10.15
CA THR A 32 -10.83 16.24 -10.46
C THR A 32 -10.78 16.66 -11.93
N GLY A 33 -11.47 15.94 -12.80
CA GLY A 33 -11.38 16.19 -14.24
C GLY A 33 -10.20 15.51 -14.91
N MET A 34 -9.37 14.76 -14.17
CA MET A 34 -8.19 14.07 -14.71
C MET A 34 -8.40 12.56 -14.62
N GLY A 35 -9.34 12.06 -15.42
CA GLY A 35 -9.77 10.67 -15.34
C GLY A 35 -8.65 9.65 -15.53
N SER A 36 -7.77 9.87 -16.51
CA SER A 36 -6.66 8.93 -16.77
C SER A 36 -5.68 8.87 -15.62
N THR A 37 -5.35 10.01 -15.04
CA THR A 37 -4.46 10.09 -13.89
C THR A 37 -5.09 9.43 -12.67
N THR A 38 -6.36 9.72 -12.42
CA THR A 38 -7.12 9.12 -11.32
C THR A 38 -7.14 7.59 -11.45
N ARG A 39 -7.41 7.10 -12.66
CA ARG A 39 -7.44 5.66 -12.91
C ARG A 39 -6.11 5.01 -12.63
N LEU A 40 -5.01 5.61 -13.12
CA LEU A 40 -3.67 5.07 -12.91
C LEU A 40 -3.32 4.99 -11.42
N VAL A 41 -3.55 6.07 -10.69
CA VAL A 41 -3.26 6.10 -9.26
C VAL A 41 -4.09 5.06 -8.51
N ASN A 42 -5.37 4.97 -8.81
CA ASN A 42 -6.26 4.03 -8.13
C ASN A 42 -5.92 2.58 -8.45
N GLU A 43 -5.47 2.28 -9.67
CA GLU A 43 -5.03 0.93 -10.02
C GLU A 43 -3.78 0.53 -9.22
N ILE A 44 -2.82 1.43 -9.09
CA ILE A 44 -1.62 1.16 -8.30
C ILE A 44 -2.01 0.90 -6.84
N ILE A 45 -2.89 1.72 -6.29
CA ILE A 45 -3.33 1.57 -4.90
C ILE A 45 -4.09 0.26 -4.72
N LEU A 46 -4.94 -0.09 -5.67
CA LEU A 46 -5.68 -1.35 -5.61
C LEU A 46 -4.73 -2.55 -5.47
N GLU A 47 -3.68 -2.58 -6.27
CA GLU A 47 -2.72 -3.68 -6.23
C GLU A 47 -1.84 -3.65 -4.98
N GLU A 48 -1.40 -2.46 -4.56
CA GLU A 48 -0.51 -2.34 -3.41
C GLU A 48 -1.21 -2.56 -2.08
N GLU A 49 -2.45 -2.11 -1.98
CA GLU A 49 -3.17 -2.13 -0.70
C GLU A 49 -4.00 -3.38 -0.50
N SER A 50 -4.48 -3.99 -1.58
CA SER A 50 -5.41 -5.12 -1.47
C SER A 50 -5.27 -6.06 -2.66
N ASP A 51 -4.08 -6.61 -2.81
CA ASP A 51 -3.82 -7.60 -3.85
C ASP A 51 -4.16 -9.00 -3.35
N LYS A 52 -4.38 -9.92 -4.27
CA LYS A 52 -4.61 -11.32 -3.93
C LYS A 52 -3.30 -12.00 -3.60
N ASP A 53 -3.26 -12.69 -2.47
CA ASP A 53 -2.12 -13.53 -2.13
C ASP A 53 -2.28 -14.92 -2.79
N MET A 54 -1.32 -15.82 -2.49
CA MET A 54 -1.33 -17.15 -3.08
C MET A 54 -2.51 -18.02 -2.62
N TYR A 55 -3.19 -17.61 -1.55
CA TYR A 55 -4.34 -18.32 -1.00
C TYR A 55 -5.68 -17.71 -1.42
N GLY A 56 -5.66 -16.69 -2.27
CA GLY A 56 -6.86 -15.99 -2.71
C GLY A 56 -7.38 -14.96 -1.73
N GLU A 57 -6.63 -14.66 -0.68
CA GLU A 57 -7.00 -13.63 0.29
C GLU A 57 -6.53 -12.27 -0.19
N PHE A 58 -7.24 -11.21 0.18
CA PHE A 58 -6.85 -9.84 -0.17
C PHE A 58 -6.01 -9.25 0.95
N VAL A 59 -4.78 -8.93 0.64
CA VAL A 59 -3.83 -8.33 1.60
C VAL A 59 -2.99 -7.29 0.89
N SER A 60 -2.46 -6.34 1.65
CA SER A 60 -1.52 -5.36 1.09
C SER A 60 -0.16 -6.03 0.83
N HIS A 61 0.62 -5.44 -0.08
CA HIS A 61 1.99 -5.90 -0.30
C HIS A 61 2.82 -5.78 0.97
N PHE A 62 2.59 -4.73 1.76
CA PHE A 62 3.26 -4.57 3.04
C PHE A 62 3.00 -5.77 3.96
N GLU A 63 1.74 -6.19 4.08
CA GLU A 63 1.37 -7.36 4.90
C GLU A 63 1.99 -8.64 4.37
N MET A 64 2.07 -8.80 3.05
CA MET A 64 2.73 -9.96 2.45
C MET A 64 4.20 -10.04 2.85
N TYR A 65 4.90 -8.90 2.82
CA TYR A 65 6.29 -8.84 3.27
C TYR A 65 6.41 -9.13 4.76
N CYS A 66 5.49 -8.62 5.57
CA CYS A 66 5.48 -8.88 7.01
C CYS A 66 5.31 -10.37 7.30
N HIS A 67 4.39 -11.03 6.59
CA HIS A 67 4.17 -12.46 6.75
C HIS A 67 5.41 -13.26 6.36
N ALA A 68 6.06 -12.91 5.24
CA ALA A 68 7.26 -13.58 4.79
C ALA A 68 8.40 -13.42 5.81
N MET A 69 8.56 -12.24 6.37
CA MET A 69 9.60 -11.98 7.37
C MET A 69 9.31 -12.70 8.67
N ASN A 70 8.05 -12.78 9.06
CA ASN A 70 7.65 -13.50 10.25
C ASN A 70 7.95 -15.00 10.11
N GLN A 71 7.68 -15.57 8.94
CA GLN A 71 8.02 -16.95 8.65
C GLN A 71 9.53 -17.21 8.72
N ALA A 72 10.31 -16.20 8.32
CA ALA A 72 11.76 -16.28 8.39
C ALA A 72 12.31 -16.04 9.81
N GLY A 73 11.42 -15.78 10.77
CA GLY A 73 11.82 -15.49 12.14
C GLY A 73 12.44 -14.13 12.33
N GLN A 74 12.15 -13.21 11.41
CA GLN A 74 12.74 -11.86 11.45
C GLN A 74 11.70 -10.79 11.78
N THR A 75 12.06 -9.92 12.69
CA THR A 75 11.64 -8.50 12.75
C THR A 75 10.21 -8.19 13.08
N GLN A 76 9.45 -9.10 13.66
CA GLN A 76 8.16 -8.74 14.20
C GLN A 76 8.29 -7.58 15.22
N LYS A 77 9.41 -7.54 15.94
CA LYS A 77 9.72 -6.46 16.88
C LYS A 77 9.86 -5.11 16.18
N VAL A 78 10.48 -5.09 15.02
CA VAL A 78 10.66 -3.84 14.25
C VAL A 78 9.31 -3.33 13.79
N LEU A 79 8.44 -4.23 13.32
CA LEU A 79 7.12 -3.84 12.85
C LEU A 79 6.23 -3.33 13.98
N ILE A 80 6.29 -3.95 15.15
CA ILE A 80 5.54 -3.50 16.32
C ILE A 80 5.96 -2.09 16.71
N ASN A 81 7.25 -1.80 16.67
CA ASN A 81 7.75 -0.46 16.98
C ASN A 81 7.35 0.58 15.94
N PHE A 82 6.99 0.13 14.74
CA PHE A 82 6.59 1.01 13.66
C PHE A 82 5.14 1.47 13.80
N TYR A 83 4.31 0.62 14.37
CA TYR A 83 2.92 0.93 14.63
C TYR A 83 2.75 1.59 16.01
#